data_5b1840ef3a853990e7d113e8d151ccb9
#
_entry.id   5b1840ef3a853990e7d113e8d151ccb9
#
_cell.length_a   1.000
_cell.length_b   1.000
_cell.length_c   1.000
_cell.angle_alpha   90.00
_cell.angle_beta   90.00
_cell.angle_gamma   90.00
#
_symmetry.space_group_name_H-M   'P 1'
#
loop_
_entity.id
_entity.type
_entity.pdbx_description
1 polymer ?
#
loop_
_entity_poly.entity_id
_entity_poly.type
_entity_poly.pdbx_seq_one_letter_code
_entity_poly.pdbx_strand_id
1 'polypeptide(L)'
;MPLIRWLNRHPIVFPLCLLALLAGLLASVLLDARPGLLLCGGLLALWAALRFYYGSPQSLCLSQELAEENRRARDTRDPEPLVTLCRELGEARRRPDPELRQTLAAALSLLGRTEEAERELAALLPRYARVPVRRKLPLAYTAVIVRCSSRNWGEARPFLEDLEKLVAQLPRGRGWRTWQRGLASLRLAFRLLTEGGSEELLSAYRQQLTGCKDLYDQVTIHMNLARCLLDLGRGDEARPHLTFVAENGGKLAIRAEASARLAALSPAEN
;
A
#
# COMPACT_ATOMS: atom_id res chain seq x y z
N MET A 1 -10.34 4.06 -18.47
CA MET A 1 -11.51 4.75 -17.87
C MET A 1 -11.26 6.26 -17.77
N PRO A 2 -11.43 7.04 -18.83
CA PRO A 2 -11.08 8.47 -18.85
C PRO A 2 -11.96 9.33 -17.93
N LEU A 3 -13.24 8.99 -17.78
CA LEU A 3 -14.20 9.75 -16.98
C LEU A 3 -13.84 9.75 -15.47
N ILE A 4 -13.37 8.62 -14.94
CA ILE A 4 -13.00 8.48 -13.53
C ILE A 4 -11.77 9.33 -13.21
N ARG A 5 -10.74 9.33 -14.08
CA ARG A 5 -9.56 10.19 -13.94
C ARG A 5 -9.93 11.66 -14.01
N TRP A 6 -10.85 12.01 -14.92
CA TRP A 6 -11.36 13.39 -15.05
C TRP A 6 -12.09 13.84 -13.78
N LEU A 7 -12.99 13.01 -13.20
CA LEU A 7 -13.71 13.30 -11.95
C LEU A 7 -12.77 13.47 -10.75
N ASN A 8 -11.70 12.67 -10.66
CA ASN A 8 -10.72 12.81 -9.60
C ASN A 8 -9.90 14.11 -9.69
N ARG A 9 -9.66 14.59 -10.91
CA ARG A 9 -8.97 15.88 -11.15
C ARG A 9 -9.87 17.11 -10.93
N HIS A 10 -11.19 16.93 -10.98
CA HIS A 10 -12.17 18.01 -10.84
C HIS A 10 -13.07 17.84 -9.62
N PRO A 11 -12.56 18.01 -8.38
CA PRO A 11 -13.31 17.78 -7.14
C PRO A 11 -14.53 18.71 -6.96
N ILE A 12 -14.64 19.74 -7.78
CA ILE A 12 -15.75 20.73 -7.75
C ILE A 12 -17.00 20.21 -8.48
N VAL A 13 -16.85 19.29 -9.44
CA VAL A 13 -18.01 18.78 -10.23
C VAL A 13 -19.05 18.11 -9.35
N PHE A 14 -18.63 17.40 -8.33
CA PHE A 14 -19.51 16.67 -7.45
C PHE A 14 -20.43 17.57 -6.57
N PRO A 15 -19.89 18.64 -5.90
CA PRO A 15 -20.74 19.62 -5.23
C PRO A 15 -21.65 20.40 -6.18
N LEU A 16 -21.23 20.64 -7.43
CA LEU A 16 -22.10 21.28 -8.43
C LEU A 16 -23.30 20.41 -8.81
N CYS A 17 -23.11 19.10 -8.98
CA CYS A 17 -24.22 18.17 -9.20
C CYS A 17 -25.20 18.12 -8.01
N LEU A 18 -24.67 18.20 -6.78
CA LEU A 18 -25.53 18.26 -5.58
C LEU A 18 -26.33 19.56 -5.52
N LEU A 19 -25.71 20.71 -5.84
CA LEU A 19 -26.40 21.99 -5.92
C LEU A 19 -27.51 21.97 -6.98
N ALA A 20 -27.28 21.37 -8.13
CA ALA A 20 -28.28 21.20 -9.18
C ALA A 20 -29.47 20.34 -8.70
N LEU A 21 -29.23 19.24 -7.97
CA LEU A 21 -30.27 18.41 -7.36
C LEU A 21 -31.06 19.18 -6.31
N LEU A 22 -30.40 19.95 -5.45
CA LEU A 22 -31.08 20.79 -4.44
C LEU A 22 -31.91 21.92 -5.09
N ALA A 23 -31.39 22.52 -6.15
CA ALA A 23 -32.12 23.52 -6.92
C ALA A 23 -33.38 22.91 -7.59
N GLY A 24 -33.26 21.70 -8.14
CA GLY A 24 -34.39 20.95 -8.71
C GLY A 24 -35.44 20.60 -7.66
N LEU A 25 -35.04 20.24 -6.44
CA LEU A 25 -35.94 19.98 -5.31
C LEU A 25 -36.68 21.27 -4.93
N LEU A 26 -35.98 22.38 -4.81
CA LEU A 26 -36.55 23.68 -4.47
C LEU A 26 -37.56 24.13 -5.55
N ALA A 27 -37.23 23.99 -6.81
CA ALA A 27 -38.13 24.29 -7.91
C ALA A 27 -39.38 23.40 -7.89
N SER A 28 -39.23 22.11 -7.59
CA SER A 28 -40.39 21.18 -7.45
C SER A 28 -41.33 21.54 -6.28
N VAL A 29 -40.76 22.08 -5.19
CA VAL A 29 -41.54 22.58 -4.04
C VAL A 29 -42.31 23.86 -4.45
N LEU A 30 -41.63 24.80 -5.11
CA LEU A 30 -42.22 26.09 -5.52
C LEU A 30 -43.33 25.92 -6.58
N LEU A 31 -43.23 24.89 -7.44
CA LEU A 31 -44.18 24.60 -8.51
C LEU A 31 -45.27 23.58 -8.08
N ASP A 32 -45.34 23.21 -6.80
CA ASP A 32 -46.27 22.21 -6.24
C ASP A 32 -46.29 20.87 -7.03
N ALA A 33 -45.15 20.51 -7.62
CA ALA A 33 -44.99 19.33 -8.45
C ALA A 33 -44.66 18.09 -7.59
N ARG A 34 -45.68 17.47 -6.95
CA ARG A 34 -45.56 16.30 -6.06
C ARG A 34 -44.71 15.16 -6.60
N PRO A 35 -44.80 14.70 -7.88
CA PRO A 35 -43.96 13.63 -8.40
C PRO A 35 -42.48 14.03 -8.46
N GLY A 36 -42.17 15.30 -8.77
CA GLY A 36 -40.80 15.81 -8.77
C GLY A 36 -40.17 15.82 -7.37
N LEU A 37 -40.95 16.16 -6.34
CA LEU A 37 -40.51 16.10 -4.93
C LEU A 37 -40.13 14.69 -4.48
N LEU A 38 -40.95 13.68 -4.81
CA LEU A 38 -40.64 12.29 -4.47
C LEU A 38 -39.41 11.77 -5.18
N LEU A 39 -39.24 12.12 -6.45
CA LEU A 39 -38.10 11.68 -7.25
C LEU A 39 -36.81 12.33 -6.78
N CYS A 40 -36.77 13.64 -6.57
CA CYS A 40 -35.62 14.35 -6.05
C CYS A 40 -35.29 13.95 -4.60
N GLY A 41 -36.28 13.79 -3.75
CA GLY A 41 -36.10 13.31 -2.38
C GLY A 41 -35.55 11.89 -2.31
N GLY A 42 -36.04 10.98 -3.15
CA GLY A 42 -35.50 9.62 -3.30
C GLY A 42 -34.04 9.59 -3.78
N LEU A 43 -33.72 10.39 -4.78
CA LEU A 43 -32.33 10.50 -5.27
C LEU A 43 -31.38 11.07 -4.23
N LEU A 44 -31.80 12.08 -3.46
CA LEU A 44 -31.02 12.64 -2.36
C LEU A 44 -30.84 11.63 -1.22
N ALA A 45 -31.87 10.88 -0.85
CA ALA A 45 -31.79 9.85 0.16
C ALA A 45 -30.85 8.71 -0.28
N LEU A 46 -30.96 8.25 -1.54
CA LEU A 46 -30.06 7.26 -2.13
C LEU A 46 -28.62 7.77 -2.15
N TRP A 47 -28.42 9.02 -2.56
CA TRP A 47 -27.09 9.65 -2.56
C TRP A 47 -26.50 9.76 -1.16
N ALA A 48 -27.28 10.18 -0.15
CA ALA A 48 -26.85 10.25 1.24
C ALA A 48 -26.51 8.86 1.80
N ALA A 49 -27.33 7.85 1.50
CA ALA A 49 -27.07 6.47 1.89
C ALA A 49 -25.79 5.93 1.24
N LEU A 50 -25.58 6.15 -0.06
CA LEU A 50 -24.35 5.76 -0.76
C LEU A 50 -23.14 6.49 -0.20
N ARG A 51 -23.24 7.79 0.09
CA ARG A 51 -22.17 8.57 0.71
C ARG A 51 -21.83 8.09 2.12
N PHE A 52 -22.84 7.74 2.91
CA PHE A 52 -22.65 7.22 4.27
C PHE A 52 -22.01 5.84 4.26
N TYR A 53 -22.43 4.95 3.35
CA TYR A 53 -22.00 3.55 3.31
C TYR A 53 -20.67 3.36 2.60
N TYR A 54 -20.41 4.07 1.50
CA TYR A 54 -19.22 3.90 0.65
C TYR A 54 -18.23 5.05 0.72
N GLY A 55 -18.54 6.13 1.42
CA GLY A 55 -17.78 7.36 1.37
C GLY A 55 -18.14 8.21 0.14
N SER A 56 -17.37 9.25 -0.15
CA SER A 56 -17.65 10.05 -1.35
C SER A 56 -17.33 9.23 -2.61
N PRO A 57 -18.12 9.33 -3.70
CA PRO A 57 -17.79 8.68 -4.97
C PRO A 57 -16.37 8.99 -5.48
N GLN A 58 -15.86 10.18 -5.14
CA GLN A 58 -14.47 10.57 -5.43
C GLN A 58 -13.45 9.71 -4.66
N SER A 59 -13.75 9.32 -3.41
CA SER A 59 -12.86 8.43 -2.65
C SER A 59 -12.90 7.00 -3.19
N LEU A 60 -14.05 6.52 -3.66
CA LEU A 60 -14.17 5.21 -4.30
C LEU A 60 -13.40 5.15 -5.62
N CYS A 61 -13.57 6.15 -6.47
CA CYS A 61 -12.84 6.26 -7.73
C CYS A 61 -11.34 6.35 -7.49
N LEU A 62 -10.92 7.13 -6.49
CA LEU A 62 -9.52 7.23 -6.09
C LEU A 62 -8.97 5.89 -5.63
N SER A 63 -9.67 5.21 -4.72
CA SER A 63 -9.21 3.91 -4.21
C SER A 63 -9.10 2.86 -5.33
N GLN A 64 -10.00 2.89 -6.32
CA GLN A 64 -9.92 2.00 -7.48
C GLN A 64 -8.73 2.33 -8.38
N GLU A 65 -8.50 3.60 -8.70
CA GLU A 65 -7.37 4.04 -9.51
C GLU A 65 -6.04 3.70 -8.85
N LEU A 66 -5.91 3.97 -7.54
CA LEU A 66 -4.73 3.60 -6.75
C LEU A 66 -4.54 2.09 -6.69
N ALA A 67 -5.62 1.32 -6.52
CA ALA A 67 -5.53 -0.14 -6.47
C ALA A 67 -5.11 -0.74 -7.83
N GLU A 68 -5.60 -0.17 -8.94
CA GLU A 68 -5.21 -0.59 -10.28
C GLU A 68 -3.74 -0.26 -10.55
N GLU A 69 -3.29 0.95 -10.23
CA GLU A 69 -1.90 1.35 -10.44
C GLU A 69 -0.94 0.60 -9.50
N ASN A 70 -1.35 0.34 -8.26
CA ASN A 70 -0.58 -0.50 -7.35
C ASN A 70 -0.45 -1.95 -7.85
N ARG A 71 -1.50 -2.50 -8.49
CA ARG A 71 -1.42 -3.81 -9.14
C ARG A 71 -0.43 -3.77 -10.30
N ARG A 72 -0.50 -2.75 -11.17
CA ARG A 72 0.46 -2.58 -12.27
C ARG A 72 1.89 -2.44 -11.76
N ALA A 73 2.11 -1.64 -10.72
CA ALA A 73 3.41 -1.48 -10.09
C ALA A 73 3.99 -2.81 -9.58
N ARG A 74 3.14 -3.70 -9.05
CA ARG A 74 3.54 -5.07 -8.67
C ARG A 74 3.86 -5.93 -9.89
N ASP A 75 2.99 -5.92 -10.91
CA ASP A 75 3.15 -6.74 -12.12
C ASP A 75 4.41 -6.34 -12.91
N THR A 76 4.67 -5.04 -13.03
CA THR A 76 5.85 -4.49 -13.72
C THR A 76 7.10 -4.37 -12.84
N ARG A 77 6.93 -4.44 -11.52
CA ARG A 77 7.98 -4.14 -10.51
C ARG A 77 8.55 -2.73 -10.68
N ASP A 78 7.69 -1.80 -11.10
CA ASP A 78 7.99 -0.38 -11.29
C ASP A 78 7.00 0.49 -10.51
N PRO A 79 7.34 0.94 -9.29
CA PRO A 79 6.49 1.83 -8.49
C PRO A 79 6.48 3.29 -8.93
N GLU A 80 7.35 3.76 -9.84
CA GLU A 80 7.43 5.18 -10.25
C GLU A 80 6.11 5.74 -10.81
N PRO A 81 5.34 5.02 -11.67
CA PRO A 81 4.06 5.52 -12.14
C PRO A 81 3.06 5.74 -10.99
N LEU A 82 3.09 4.88 -9.96
CA LEU A 82 2.24 5.03 -8.78
C LEU A 82 2.65 6.27 -7.95
N VAL A 83 3.95 6.54 -7.79
CA VAL A 83 4.46 7.76 -7.14
C VAL A 83 4.00 9.01 -7.89
N THR A 84 4.13 9.01 -9.22
CA THR A 84 3.69 10.12 -10.07
C THR A 84 2.19 10.37 -9.93
N LEU A 85 1.37 9.31 -10.02
CA LEU A 85 -0.08 9.40 -9.83
C LEU A 85 -0.46 9.97 -8.46
N CYS A 86 0.18 9.48 -7.38
CA CYS A 86 -0.09 9.96 -6.03
C CYS A 86 0.24 11.45 -5.87
N ARG A 87 1.31 11.94 -6.49
CA ARG A 87 1.70 13.35 -6.46
C ARG A 87 0.73 14.22 -7.26
N GLU A 88 0.42 13.86 -8.50
CA GLU A 88 -0.55 14.57 -9.34
C GLU A 88 -1.92 14.71 -8.65
N LEU A 89 -2.40 13.62 -8.05
CA LEU A 89 -3.67 13.63 -7.34
C LEU A 89 -3.60 14.41 -6.01
N GLY A 90 -2.43 14.44 -5.37
CA GLY A 90 -2.18 15.21 -4.14
C GLY A 90 -2.18 16.72 -4.41
N GLU A 91 -1.53 17.16 -5.49
CA GLU A 91 -1.46 18.56 -5.90
C GLU A 91 -2.84 19.11 -6.32
N ALA A 92 -3.65 18.27 -6.97
CA ALA A 92 -5.01 18.65 -7.38
C ALA A 92 -5.98 18.87 -6.20
N ARG A 93 -5.58 18.55 -4.96
CA ARG A 93 -6.45 18.58 -3.77
C ARG A 93 -6.00 19.62 -2.77
N ARG A 94 -6.94 20.45 -2.29
CA ARG A 94 -6.67 21.42 -1.21
C ARG A 94 -6.23 20.79 0.11
N ARG A 95 -6.60 19.54 0.36
CA ARG A 95 -6.22 18.79 1.56
C ARG A 95 -5.65 17.44 1.14
N PRO A 96 -4.46 17.09 1.61
CA PRO A 96 -3.85 15.81 1.30
C PRO A 96 -4.72 14.66 1.85
N ASP A 97 -5.07 13.74 0.95
CA ASP A 97 -5.82 12.53 1.31
C ASP A 97 -4.89 11.56 2.05
N PRO A 98 -5.29 11.06 3.23
CA PRO A 98 -4.47 10.10 3.97
C PRO A 98 -4.15 8.81 3.20
N GLU A 99 -5.08 8.33 2.34
CA GLU A 99 -4.88 7.14 1.52
C GLU A 99 -3.80 7.37 0.45
N LEU A 100 -3.81 8.55 -0.20
CA LEU A 100 -2.77 8.95 -1.14
C LEU A 100 -1.39 9.01 -0.49
N ARG A 101 -1.28 9.65 0.67
CA ARG A 101 -0.01 9.75 1.40
C ARG A 101 0.50 8.38 1.83
N GLN A 102 -0.39 7.51 2.31
CA GLN A 102 -0.04 6.15 2.71
C GLN A 102 0.48 5.34 1.51
N THR A 103 -0.22 5.39 0.38
CA THR A 103 0.19 4.71 -0.86
C THR A 103 1.51 5.27 -1.37
N LEU A 104 1.68 6.60 -1.32
CA LEU A 104 2.93 7.26 -1.69
C LEU A 104 4.10 6.82 -0.81
N ALA A 105 3.91 6.79 0.52
CA ALA A 105 4.94 6.33 1.45
C ALA A 105 5.37 4.88 1.18
N ALA A 106 4.41 3.99 0.91
CA ALA A 106 4.70 2.60 0.56
C ALA A 106 5.47 2.51 -0.77
N ALA A 107 5.04 3.22 -1.82
CA ALA A 107 5.69 3.20 -3.13
C ALA A 107 7.12 3.77 -3.07
N LEU A 108 7.33 4.87 -2.35
CA LEU A 108 8.66 5.47 -2.13
C LEU A 108 9.60 4.52 -1.39
N SER A 109 9.09 3.77 -0.39
CA SER A 109 9.85 2.75 0.33
C SER A 109 10.33 1.63 -0.61
N LEU A 110 9.49 1.18 -1.54
CA LEU A 110 9.84 0.16 -2.54
C LEU A 110 10.94 0.63 -3.52
N LEU A 111 11.01 1.94 -3.78
CA LEU A 111 12.04 2.58 -4.60
C LEU A 111 13.33 2.88 -3.81
N GLY A 112 13.36 2.63 -2.49
CA GLY A 112 14.48 2.99 -1.61
C GLY A 112 14.58 4.48 -1.28
N ARG A 113 13.55 5.28 -1.61
CA ARG A 113 13.47 6.72 -1.28
C ARG A 113 12.99 6.90 0.17
N THR A 114 13.80 6.37 1.10
CA THR A 114 13.39 6.17 2.51
C THR A 114 13.09 7.47 3.24
N GLU A 115 13.86 8.54 3.00
CA GLU A 115 13.61 9.85 3.65
C GLU A 115 12.29 10.49 3.22
N GLU A 116 11.92 10.33 1.94
CA GLU A 116 10.64 10.82 1.45
C GLU A 116 9.49 9.97 1.99
N ALA A 117 9.64 8.65 2.02
CA ALA A 117 8.67 7.75 2.59
C ALA A 117 8.40 8.07 4.08
N GLU A 118 9.46 8.33 4.85
CA GLU A 118 9.35 8.73 6.26
C GLU A 118 8.63 10.07 6.44
N ARG A 119 8.88 11.06 5.60
CA ARG A 119 8.15 12.35 5.65
C ARG A 119 6.66 12.18 5.41
N GLU A 120 6.27 11.37 4.43
CA GLU A 120 4.85 11.09 4.17
C GLU A 120 4.20 10.30 5.31
N LEU A 121 4.90 9.32 5.88
CA LEU A 121 4.43 8.57 7.03
C LEU A 121 4.29 9.48 8.26
N ALA A 122 5.28 10.30 8.57
CA ALA A 122 5.28 11.22 9.71
C ALA A 122 4.07 12.17 9.70
N ALA A 123 3.61 12.58 8.50
CA ALA A 123 2.41 13.40 8.37
C ALA A 123 1.10 12.67 8.71
N LEU A 124 1.09 11.33 8.71
CA LEU A 124 -0.08 10.49 9.01
C LEU A 124 -0.15 10.07 10.49
N LEU A 125 1.01 9.85 11.12
CA LEU A 125 1.12 9.29 12.47
C LEU A 125 0.39 10.09 13.57
N PRO A 126 0.36 11.44 13.58
CA PRO A 126 -0.33 12.20 14.62
C PRO A 126 -1.83 11.90 14.73
N ARG A 127 -2.42 11.35 13.67
CA ARG A 127 -3.84 10.97 13.64
C ARG A 127 -4.06 9.48 13.83
N TYR A 128 -3.00 8.67 13.91
CA TYR A 128 -3.07 7.21 13.94
C TYR A 128 -4.01 6.68 15.03
N ALA A 129 -3.96 7.20 16.25
CA ALA A 129 -4.82 6.77 17.34
C ALA A 129 -6.33 6.95 17.06
N ARG A 130 -6.69 7.96 16.26
CA ARG A 130 -8.08 8.34 15.94
C ARG A 130 -8.60 7.70 14.66
N VAL A 131 -7.77 6.97 13.93
CA VAL A 131 -8.15 6.32 12.67
C VAL A 131 -9.04 5.10 12.96
N PRO A 132 -10.17 4.91 12.25
CA PRO A 132 -10.99 3.71 12.37
C PRO A 132 -10.18 2.44 12.07
N VAL A 133 -10.49 1.33 12.76
CA VAL A 133 -9.77 0.03 12.65
C VAL A 133 -9.55 -0.39 11.19
N ARG A 134 -10.55 -0.24 10.33
CA ARG A 134 -10.46 -0.60 8.91
C ARG A 134 -9.35 0.13 8.15
N ARG A 135 -9.06 1.38 8.49
CA ARG A 135 -7.98 2.20 7.89
C ARG A 135 -6.67 2.07 8.67
N LYS A 136 -6.74 1.66 9.94
CA LYS A 136 -5.59 1.51 10.81
C LYS A 136 -4.71 0.32 10.39
N LEU A 137 -5.32 -0.78 9.95
CA LEU A 137 -4.60 -1.96 9.46
C LEU A 137 -3.59 -1.65 8.33
N PRO A 138 -4.01 -1.08 7.18
CA PRO A 138 -3.07 -0.78 6.11
C PRO A 138 -2.05 0.29 6.53
N LEU A 139 -2.42 1.25 7.39
CA LEU A 139 -1.49 2.27 7.88
C LEU A 139 -0.42 1.68 8.80
N ALA A 140 -0.79 0.77 9.73
CA ALA A 140 0.17 0.05 10.57
C ALA A 140 1.13 -0.78 9.72
N TYR A 141 0.61 -1.49 8.72
CA TYR A 141 1.41 -2.28 7.78
C TYR A 141 2.42 -1.41 7.02
N THR A 142 1.98 -0.27 6.47
CA THR A 142 2.86 0.69 5.80
C THR A 142 3.91 1.26 6.76
N ALA A 143 3.52 1.58 8.01
CA ALA A 143 4.45 2.09 9.00
C ALA A 143 5.59 1.10 9.29
N VAL A 144 5.26 -0.20 9.45
CA VAL A 144 6.30 -1.23 9.64
C VAL A 144 7.23 -1.29 8.43
N ILE A 145 6.69 -1.31 7.19
CA ILE A 145 7.52 -1.40 5.98
C ILE A 145 8.46 -0.19 5.87
N VAL A 146 7.95 1.02 6.01
CA VAL A 146 8.74 2.26 5.88
C VAL A 146 9.83 2.31 6.95
N ARG A 147 9.48 2.04 8.23
CA ARG A 147 10.44 2.02 9.33
C ARG A 147 11.50 0.91 9.19
N CYS A 148 11.10 -0.25 8.65
CA CYS A 148 12.06 -1.31 8.32
C CYS A 148 13.02 -0.88 7.20
N SER A 149 12.52 -0.21 6.16
CA SER A 149 13.35 0.28 5.05
C SER A 149 14.35 1.34 5.48
N SER A 150 13.98 2.20 6.44
CA SER A 150 14.85 3.22 7.04
C SER A 150 15.72 2.69 8.21
N ARG A 151 15.69 1.38 8.47
CA ARG A 151 16.43 0.71 9.55
C ARG A 151 16.06 1.21 10.95
N ASN A 152 14.86 1.74 11.11
CA ASN A 152 14.35 2.22 12.40
C ASN A 152 13.47 1.15 13.07
N TRP A 153 14.11 0.05 13.49
CA TRP A 153 13.43 -1.13 14.06
C TRP A 153 12.69 -0.84 15.36
N GLY A 154 13.26 0.02 16.19
CA GLY A 154 12.65 0.41 17.48
C GLY A 154 11.29 1.05 17.29
N GLU A 155 11.14 1.92 16.30
CA GLU A 155 9.89 2.57 15.97
C GLU A 155 8.94 1.68 15.11
N ALA A 156 9.46 0.65 14.43
CA ALA A 156 8.65 -0.30 13.68
C ALA A 156 7.89 -1.28 14.60
N ARG A 157 8.52 -1.71 15.69
CA ARG A 157 7.97 -2.73 16.62
C ARG A 157 6.57 -2.41 17.15
N PRO A 158 6.28 -1.21 17.70
CA PRO A 158 4.93 -0.89 18.19
C PRO A 158 3.84 -1.02 17.13
N PHE A 159 4.14 -0.67 15.87
CA PHE A 159 3.19 -0.82 14.77
C PHE A 159 2.98 -2.27 14.38
N LEU A 160 4.01 -3.12 14.47
CA LEU A 160 3.89 -4.55 14.23
C LEU A 160 3.01 -5.20 15.31
N GLU A 161 3.22 -4.88 16.57
CA GLU A 161 2.40 -5.36 17.70
C GLU A 161 0.94 -4.89 17.58
N ASP A 162 0.70 -3.64 17.17
CA ASP A 162 -0.65 -3.13 16.96
C ASP A 162 -1.32 -3.82 15.76
N LEU A 163 -0.58 -4.05 14.67
CA LEU A 163 -1.06 -4.82 13.52
C LEU A 163 -1.46 -6.24 13.89
N GLU A 164 -0.71 -6.91 14.75
CA GLU A 164 -1.03 -8.24 15.28
C GLU A 164 -2.36 -8.25 16.04
N LYS A 165 -2.54 -7.30 16.94
CA LYS A 165 -3.79 -7.14 17.71
C LYS A 165 -4.97 -6.86 16.79
N LEU A 166 -4.79 -5.98 15.80
CA LEU A 166 -5.83 -5.62 14.84
C LEU A 166 -6.23 -6.80 13.96
N VAL A 167 -5.26 -7.59 13.46
CA VAL A 167 -5.52 -8.78 12.64
C VAL A 167 -6.21 -9.88 13.45
N ALA A 168 -5.85 -10.03 14.73
CA ALA A 168 -6.51 -11.00 15.62
C ALA A 168 -8.00 -10.68 15.86
N GLN A 169 -8.40 -9.40 15.82
CA GLN A 169 -9.78 -8.94 15.99
C GLN A 169 -10.63 -9.03 14.71
N LEU A 170 -10.03 -9.29 13.54
CA LEU A 170 -10.78 -9.38 12.30
C LEU A 170 -11.69 -10.61 12.27
N PRO A 171 -12.93 -10.50 11.76
CA PRO A 171 -13.80 -11.63 11.53
C PRO A 171 -13.15 -12.62 10.54
N ARG A 172 -13.25 -13.92 10.84
CA ARG A 172 -12.72 -14.98 9.99
C ARG A 172 -13.38 -14.94 8.60
N GLY A 173 -12.57 -14.82 7.54
CA GLY A 173 -13.04 -14.72 6.16
C GLY A 173 -11.88 -14.52 5.18
N ARG A 174 -12.21 -14.19 3.92
CA ARG A 174 -11.20 -13.98 2.87
C ARG A 174 -10.23 -12.84 3.24
N GLY A 175 -10.74 -11.72 3.75
CA GLY A 175 -9.92 -10.57 4.18
C GLY A 175 -8.99 -10.94 5.33
N TRP A 176 -9.47 -11.68 6.35
CA TRP A 176 -8.65 -12.17 7.45
C TRP A 176 -7.48 -13.03 6.96
N ARG A 177 -7.72 -13.97 6.03
CA ARG A 177 -6.65 -14.83 5.48
C ARG A 177 -5.58 -14.02 4.73
N THR A 178 -5.98 -12.97 4.03
CA THR A 178 -5.05 -12.07 3.33
C THR A 178 -4.15 -11.33 4.32
N TRP A 179 -4.74 -10.76 5.37
CA TRP A 179 -3.99 -10.06 6.41
C TRP A 179 -3.08 -11.00 7.23
N GLN A 180 -3.53 -12.21 7.52
CA GLN A 180 -2.72 -13.22 8.21
C GLN A 180 -1.47 -13.59 7.40
N ARG A 181 -1.61 -13.79 6.09
CA ARG A 181 -0.46 -14.07 5.22
C ARG A 181 0.51 -12.89 5.15
N GLY A 182 -0.01 -11.68 4.96
CA GLY A 182 0.82 -10.48 4.95
C GLY A 182 1.55 -10.26 6.29
N LEU A 183 0.87 -10.46 7.41
CA LEU A 183 1.46 -10.36 8.74
C LEU A 183 2.54 -11.43 8.97
N ALA A 184 2.31 -12.68 8.55
CA ALA A 184 3.30 -13.75 8.67
C ALA A 184 4.58 -13.41 7.89
N SER A 185 4.44 -12.93 6.64
CA SER A 185 5.60 -12.51 5.83
C SER A 185 6.33 -11.31 6.46
N LEU A 186 5.58 -10.35 6.99
CA LEU A 186 6.14 -9.16 7.64
C LEU A 186 6.91 -9.51 8.92
N ARG A 187 6.40 -10.45 9.73
CA ARG A 187 7.08 -10.97 10.93
C ARG A 187 8.42 -11.62 10.59
N LEU A 188 8.45 -12.47 9.56
CA LEU A 188 9.69 -13.11 9.12
C LEU A 188 10.70 -12.07 8.63
N ALA A 189 10.26 -11.09 7.85
CA ALA A 189 11.13 -10.00 7.39
C ALA A 189 11.65 -9.17 8.57
N PHE A 190 10.80 -8.83 9.53
CA PHE A 190 11.18 -8.09 10.73
C PHE A 190 12.21 -8.86 11.57
N ARG A 191 11.98 -10.16 11.82
CA ARG A 191 12.94 -11.03 12.52
C ARG A 191 14.28 -11.09 11.80
N LEU A 192 14.28 -11.32 10.49
CA LEU A 192 15.51 -11.36 9.69
C LEU A 192 16.31 -10.06 9.83
N LEU A 193 15.62 -8.91 9.80
CA LEU A 193 16.27 -7.61 9.87
C LEU A 193 16.77 -7.22 11.27
N THR A 194 16.17 -7.78 12.33
CA THR A 194 16.49 -7.44 13.74
C THR A 194 17.38 -8.50 14.42
N GLU A 195 17.24 -9.77 14.06
CA GLU A 195 17.89 -10.90 14.70
C GLU A 195 18.98 -11.52 13.81
N GLY A 196 18.97 -11.20 12.50
CA GLY A 196 19.81 -11.82 11.50
C GLY A 196 19.27 -13.15 10.97
N GLY A 197 20.04 -13.78 10.07
CA GLY A 197 19.68 -15.04 9.44
C GLY A 197 19.78 -16.23 10.39
N SER A 198 18.85 -17.17 10.27
CA SER A 198 18.86 -18.46 10.99
C SER A 198 18.34 -19.59 10.09
N GLU A 199 18.66 -20.85 10.43
CA GLU A 199 18.16 -22.03 9.70
C GLU A 199 16.62 -22.12 9.78
N GLU A 200 16.03 -21.68 10.89
CA GLU A 200 14.57 -21.60 11.04
C GLU A 200 13.95 -20.62 10.03
N LEU A 201 14.52 -19.40 9.92
CA LEU A 201 14.06 -18.39 8.97
C LEU A 201 14.29 -18.85 7.51
N LEU A 202 15.43 -19.48 7.25
CA LEU A 202 15.75 -20.04 5.93
C LEU A 202 14.71 -21.10 5.51
N SER A 203 14.35 -22.01 6.40
CA SER A 203 13.31 -23.02 6.18
C SER A 203 11.94 -22.38 5.93
N ALA A 204 11.55 -21.37 6.73
CA ALA A 204 10.29 -20.66 6.58
C ALA A 204 10.18 -19.93 5.23
N TYR A 205 11.24 -19.27 4.77
CA TYR A 205 11.27 -18.62 3.47
C TYR A 205 11.22 -19.60 2.30
N ARG A 206 11.92 -20.76 2.40
CA ARG A 206 11.83 -21.84 1.41
C ARG A 206 10.39 -22.35 1.28
N GLN A 207 9.72 -22.56 2.41
CA GLN A 207 8.29 -22.95 2.42
C GLN A 207 7.39 -21.88 1.78
N GLN A 208 7.61 -20.59 2.07
CA GLN A 208 6.87 -19.51 1.43
C GLN A 208 7.08 -19.50 -0.09
N LEU A 209 8.29 -19.71 -0.56
CA LEU A 209 8.63 -19.71 -1.98
C LEU A 209 7.90 -20.84 -2.73
N THR A 210 7.81 -22.04 -2.14
CA THR A 210 7.14 -23.19 -2.77
C THR A 210 5.66 -22.92 -3.11
N GLY A 211 4.97 -22.09 -2.31
CA GLY A 211 3.56 -21.72 -2.53
C GLY A 211 3.36 -20.42 -3.30
N CYS A 212 4.44 -19.71 -3.65
CA CYS A 212 4.36 -18.37 -4.23
C CYS A 212 4.28 -18.41 -5.76
N LYS A 213 3.22 -17.80 -6.33
CA LYS A 213 3.01 -17.69 -7.79
C LYS A 213 3.25 -16.28 -8.32
N ASP A 214 3.18 -15.28 -7.46
CA ASP A 214 3.35 -13.86 -7.80
C ASP A 214 4.84 -13.52 -7.90
N LEU A 215 5.28 -12.99 -9.04
CA LEU A 215 6.70 -12.71 -9.28
C LEU A 215 7.24 -11.61 -8.37
N TYR A 216 6.43 -10.62 -8.00
CA TYR A 216 6.82 -9.59 -7.05
C TYR A 216 7.11 -10.20 -5.66
N ASP A 217 6.24 -11.09 -5.19
CA ASP A 217 6.44 -11.77 -3.91
C ASP A 217 7.64 -12.74 -3.99
N GLN A 218 7.84 -13.45 -5.13
CA GLN A 218 9.03 -14.29 -5.34
C GLN A 218 10.33 -13.49 -5.25
N VAL A 219 10.41 -12.33 -5.92
CA VAL A 219 11.58 -11.44 -5.86
C VAL A 219 11.89 -11.03 -4.42
N THR A 220 10.87 -10.69 -3.63
CA THR A 220 11.02 -10.33 -2.21
C THR A 220 11.49 -11.52 -1.37
N ILE A 221 10.94 -12.72 -1.59
CA ILE A 221 11.33 -13.94 -0.86
C ILE A 221 12.77 -14.34 -1.23
N HIS A 222 13.13 -14.30 -2.50
CA HIS A 222 14.50 -14.58 -2.94
C HIS A 222 15.51 -13.62 -2.30
N MET A 223 15.17 -12.32 -2.19
CA MET A 223 16.03 -11.36 -1.50
C MET A 223 16.22 -11.70 -0.02
N ASN A 224 15.14 -12.09 0.67
CA ASN A 224 15.21 -12.46 2.08
C ASN A 224 15.96 -13.79 2.29
N LEU A 225 15.80 -14.78 1.39
CA LEU A 225 16.61 -16.00 1.37
C LEU A 225 18.11 -15.68 1.21
N ALA A 226 18.43 -14.80 0.28
CA ALA A 226 19.81 -14.39 0.06
C ALA A 226 20.42 -13.71 1.30
N ARG A 227 19.68 -12.78 1.92
CA ARG A 227 20.10 -12.12 3.17
C ARG A 227 20.33 -13.14 4.28
N CYS A 228 19.40 -14.06 4.48
CA CYS A 228 19.50 -15.11 5.48
C CYS A 228 20.73 -16.02 5.25
N LEU A 229 20.98 -16.42 4.01
CA LEU A 229 22.14 -17.23 3.64
C LEU A 229 23.46 -16.49 3.82
N LEU A 230 23.49 -15.19 3.50
CA LEU A 230 24.68 -14.35 3.72
C LEU A 230 25.00 -14.18 5.22
N ASP A 231 23.98 -13.98 6.05
CA ASP A 231 24.14 -13.89 7.50
C ASP A 231 24.67 -15.22 8.09
N LEU A 232 24.33 -16.36 7.47
CA LEU A 232 24.84 -17.69 7.81
C LEU A 232 26.22 -18.01 7.20
N GLY A 233 26.84 -17.07 6.47
CA GLY A 233 28.12 -17.28 5.81
C GLY A 233 28.08 -18.16 4.55
N ARG A 234 26.88 -18.44 4.00
CA ARG A 234 26.64 -19.35 2.86
C ARG A 234 26.51 -18.57 1.54
N GLY A 235 27.58 -17.83 1.19
CA GLY A 235 27.56 -16.92 0.03
C GLY A 235 27.26 -17.61 -1.30
N ASP A 236 27.82 -18.82 -1.53
CA ASP A 236 27.60 -19.56 -2.78
C ASP A 236 26.15 -19.95 -2.98
N GLU A 237 25.44 -20.31 -1.89
CA GLU A 237 24.01 -20.62 -1.94
C GLU A 237 23.17 -19.34 -2.07
N ALA A 238 23.66 -18.20 -1.60
CA ALA A 238 22.97 -16.91 -1.76
C ALA A 238 23.01 -16.41 -3.21
N ARG A 239 24.06 -16.73 -3.96
CA ARG A 239 24.31 -16.26 -5.33
C ARG A 239 23.13 -16.47 -6.28
N PRO A 240 22.54 -17.67 -6.44
CA PRO A 240 21.41 -17.87 -7.34
C PRO A 240 20.18 -17.04 -6.96
N HIS A 241 19.95 -16.82 -5.66
CA HIS A 241 18.86 -15.98 -5.18
C HIS A 241 19.09 -14.50 -5.51
N LEU A 242 20.31 -14.00 -5.31
CA LEU A 242 20.68 -12.63 -5.68
C LEU A 242 20.58 -12.40 -7.20
N THR A 243 21.04 -13.37 -8.00
CA THR A 243 20.92 -13.33 -9.47
C THR A 243 19.47 -13.21 -9.89
N PHE A 244 18.59 -14.04 -9.31
CA PHE A 244 17.15 -13.96 -9.60
C PHE A 244 16.58 -12.56 -9.30
N VAL A 245 16.94 -11.94 -8.16
CA VAL A 245 16.50 -10.59 -7.78
C VAL A 245 17.06 -9.53 -8.73
N ALA A 246 18.35 -9.63 -9.10
CA ALA A 246 18.99 -8.68 -10.03
C ALA A 246 18.31 -8.69 -11.41
N GLU A 247 17.93 -9.86 -11.91
CA GLU A 247 17.27 -10.03 -13.20
C GLU A 247 15.78 -9.62 -13.17
N ASN A 248 15.08 -9.98 -12.09
CA ASN A 248 13.64 -9.86 -12.02
C ASN A 248 13.14 -8.70 -11.15
N GLY A 249 13.99 -7.97 -10.46
CA GLY A 249 13.62 -6.92 -9.49
C GLY A 249 13.08 -5.62 -10.09
N GLY A 250 13.11 -5.45 -11.41
CA GLY A 250 12.60 -4.24 -12.08
C GLY A 250 13.30 -2.97 -11.56
N LYS A 251 12.50 -2.00 -11.09
CA LYS A 251 13.00 -0.76 -10.44
C LYS A 251 12.93 -0.79 -8.91
N LEU A 252 12.67 -1.94 -8.31
CA LEU A 252 12.66 -2.06 -6.85
C LEU A 252 14.06 -1.85 -6.28
N ALA A 253 14.16 -1.17 -5.13
CA ALA A 253 15.44 -0.92 -4.44
C ALA A 253 16.23 -2.19 -4.14
N ILE A 254 15.55 -3.30 -3.87
CA ILE A 254 16.17 -4.61 -3.60
C ILE A 254 16.98 -5.15 -4.80
N ARG A 255 16.66 -4.72 -6.04
CA ARG A 255 17.47 -5.06 -7.22
C ARG A 255 18.87 -4.48 -7.11
N ALA A 256 18.98 -3.19 -6.79
CA ALA A 256 20.28 -2.54 -6.63
C ALA A 256 21.08 -3.17 -5.48
N GLU A 257 20.42 -3.50 -4.36
CA GLU A 257 21.02 -4.21 -3.24
C GLU A 257 21.54 -5.60 -3.68
N ALA A 258 20.74 -6.37 -4.42
CA ALA A 258 21.15 -7.69 -4.91
C ALA A 258 22.37 -7.59 -5.82
N SER A 259 22.39 -6.64 -6.75
CA SER A 259 23.52 -6.42 -7.66
C SER A 259 24.80 -6.04 -6.91
N ALA A 260 24.70 -5.17 -5.89
CA ALA A 260 25.84 -4.80 -5.06
C ALA A 260 26.39 -5.99 -4.26
N ARG A 261 25.51 -6.83 -3.69
CA ARG A 261 25.91 -8.03 -2.96
C ARG A 261 26.52 -9.10 -3.86
N LEU A 262 26.02 -9.26 -5.10
CA LEU A 262 26.61 -10.15 -6.11
C LEU A 262 28.06 -9.73 -6.46
N ALA A 263 28.25 -8.43 -6.67
CA ALA A 263 29.59 -7.89 -6.94
C ALA A 263 30.56 -8.15 -5.77
N ALA A 264 30.08 -8.03 -4.52
CA ALA A 264 30.89 -8.33 -3.33
C ALA A 264 31.22 -9.82 -3.15
N LEU A 265 30.40 -10.73 -3.70
CA LEU A 265 30.66 -12.17 -3.68
C LEU A 265 31.52 -12.66 -4.82
N SER A 266 31.75 -11.84 -5.87
CA SER A 266 32.70 -12.19 -6.94
C SER A 266 34.10 -11.98 -6.39
N PRO A 267 35.04 -12.97 -6.51
CA PRO A 267 36.42 -12.76 -6.14
C PRO A 267 36.95 -11.59 -6.98
N ALA A 268 37.69 -10.67 -6.33
CA ALA A 268 38.42 -9.66 -7.07
C ALA A 268 39.31 -10.41 -8.08
N GLU A 269 39.14 -10.21 -9.38
CA GLU A 269 40.05 -10.66 -10.39
C GLU A 269 41.37 -9.89 -10.14
N ASN A 270 42.32 -10.56 -9.48
CA ASN A 270 43.71 -10.07 -9.34
C ASN A 270 44.51 -10.48 -10.55
#